data_628272968f353c7825daf5d19a3d9ff2
#
_entry.id   628272968f353c7825daf5d19a3d9ff2
#
_cell.length_a   1.000
_cell.length_b   1.000
_cell.length_c   1.000
_cell.angle_alpha   90.00
_cell.angle_beta   90.00
_cell.angle_gamma   90.00
#
_symmetry.space_group_name_H-M   'P 1'
#
loop_
_entity.id
_entity.type
_entity.pdbx_description
1 polymer ?
#
loop_
_entity_poly.entity_id
_entity_poly.type
_entity_poly.pdbx_seq_one_letter_code
_entity_poly.pdbx_strand_id
1 'polypeptide(L)'
;MNKVLKGLVAVAASAAMAVAGMFGAGTAMAANTYQITVPAEDTHTYSVYQIFTGSLSKDNTLGNVTAGKNFNSNNGAGEGGANLTAAEAAVKIAELGSTADDTTKLATISKFVDLTGVAFDSVSKDAPLDAAAGYYLLKDSTAVTGDDASTLFIVRVNGPVTVNRKADKPTFEKKVKDINDSTDSAATDWQDSADYDVNDKVPFQLTATLPTDPADFAAYKTYKLVFHDTQSAGLTFNSDSVVVKYEGKQLSADSYTLNTPATDNHTFDLTIADAKSVKGTDSEAITVAVGGKFTVEYTSTLNDQAVIGSTGNPNEASLEFSNNPNVGGEGETGETPKDKVIVFTYELDITKTFSDNGTPAENDLPKFKLYKYDEAQKDYTTDLGEVTVVKGTDGKYTTSYKRIDDGKYKLVETHTPAGYNTAADKFFEITAEHDVDAVDPKLNSLKIDSTAGDTTTGVVATTIVNQKGSNLPSTGGMGTVMLYVAGVAVFVLAGATLVMALRRRNA
;
A
#
# COMPACT_ATOMS: atom_id res chain seq x y z
N MET A 1 19.55 -27.03 -14.61
CA MET A 1 18.58 -27.35 -15.68
C MET A 1 17.71 -28.49 -15.19
N ASN A 2 16.65 -28.20 -14.44
CA ASN A 2 15.62 -29.18 -14.11
C ASN A 2 14.30 -28.58 -14.55
N LYS A 3 13.74 -29.18 -15.58
CA LYS A 3 12.37 -28.91 -16.00
C LYS A 3 11.46 -29.52 -14.93
N VAL A 4 10.99 -28.69 -14.01
CA VAL A 4 9.85 -29.02 -13.17
C VAL A 4 8.65 -29.14 -14.11
N LEU A 5 8.16 -30.35 -14.26
CA LEU A 5 6.91 -30.64 -14.95
C LEU A 5 5.81 -29.81 -14.25
N LYS A 6 5.29 -28.81 -14.93
CA LYS A 6 4.09 -28.11 -14.54
C LYS A 6 2.97 -29.15 -14.54
N GLY A 7 2.50 -29.50 -13.32
CA GLY A 7 1.33 -30.34 -13.16
C GLY A 7 0.14 -29.67 -13.85
N LEU A 8 -0.36 -30.28 -14.88
CA LEU A 8 -1.59 -29.90 -15.52
C LEU A 8 -2.74 -29.94 -14.53
N VAL A 9 -3.50 -28.84 -14.46
CA VAL A 9 -4.94 -28.99 -14.26
C VAL A 9 -5.40 -29.86 -15.42
N ALA A 10 -5.67 -31.10 -15.14
CA ALA A 10 -6.03 -32.03 -16.19
C ALA A 10 -7.50 -31.88 -16.54
N VAL A 11 -7.89 -30.74 -17.09
CA VAL A 11 -8.81 -30.76 -18.19
C VAL A 11 -7.97 -30.97 -19.44
N ALA A 12 -7.21 -32.03 -19.49
CA ALA A 12 -6.69 -32.56 -20.74
C ALA A 12 -7.83 -33.15 -21.52
N ALA A 13 -8.72 -32.30 -21.99
CA ALA A 13 -9.68 -32.63 -23.01
C ALA A 13 -9.04 -32.46 -24.39
N SER A 14 -7.99 -33.17 -24.65
CA SER A 14 -7.69 -33.59 -25.99
C SER A 14 -8.30 -35.00 -26.11
N ALA A 15 -9.57 -35.10 -26.39
CA ALA A 15 -10.11 -36.38 -26.72
C ALA A 15 -11.33 -36.26 -27.56
N ALA A 16 -11.22 -36.65 -28.72
CA ALA A 16 -12.34 -37.24 -29.41
C ALA A 16 -13.03 -38.24 -28.46
N MET A 17 -14.19 -37.88 -27.88
CA MET A 17 -15.14 -38.89 -27.46
C MET A 17 -15.69 -39.46 -28.74
N ALA A 18 -15.15 -40.58 -29.16
CA ALA A 18 -15.76 -41.31 -30.24
C ALA A 18 -17.05 -41.94 -29.68
N VAL A 19 -18.19 -41.34 -29.96
CA VAL A 19 -19.49 -41.97 -29.78
C VAL A 19 -19.67 -42.98 -30.90
N ALA A 20 -19.06 -44.14 -30.75
CA ALA A 20 -19.38 -45.28 -31.57
C ALA A 20 -20.61 -45.93 -30.97
N GLY A 21 -21.78 -45.60 -31.51
CA GLY A 21 -22.98 -46.35 -31.29
C GLY A 21 -22.83 -47.77 -31.87
N MET A 22 -22.58 -48.74 -31.00
CA MET A 22 -22.85 -50.14 -31.30
C MET A 22 -23.46 -50.78 -30.04
N PHE A 23 -24.74 -51.08 -30.16
CA PHE A 23 -25.42 -51.99 -29.27
C PHE A 23 -24.93 -53.42 -29.58
N GLY A 24 -23.93 -53.88 -28.89
CA GLY A 24 -23.48 -55.26 -28.85
C GLY A 24 -23.49 -55.77 -27.44
N ALA A 25 -24.31 -56.79 -27.12
CA ALA A 25 -24.24 -57.52 -25.85
C ALA A 25 -22.86 -58.21 -25.80
N GLY A 26 -21.90 -57.49 -25.24
CA GLY A 26 -20.55 -57.99 -24.97
C GLY A 26 -20.37 -58.22 -23.50
N THR A 27 -19.84 -59.38 -23.14
CA THR A 27 -19.39 -59.79 -21.80
C THR A 27 -18.81 -58.67 -20.99
N ALA A 28 -19.27 -58.47 -19.76
CA ALA A 28 -18.73 -57.49 -18.82
C ALA A 28 -17.22 -57.76 -18.65
N MET A 29 -16.40 -57.03 -19.32
CA MET A 29 -14.99 -56.94 -18.99
C MET A 29 -14.91 -56.19 -17.64
N ALA A 30 -14.15 -56.74 -16.69
CA ALA A 30 -13.88 -56.06 -15.44
C ALA A 30 -13.40 -54.64 -15.74
N ALA A 31 -14.10 -53.65 -15.21
CA ALA A 31 -13.68 -52.26 -15.42
C ALA A 31 -12.29 -52.09 -14.81
N ASN A 32 -11.32 -51.68 -15.62
CA ASN A 32 -10.01 -51.34 -15.10
C ASN A 32 -10.18 -50.19 -14.08
N THR A 33 -9.77 -50.41 -12.87
CA THR A 33 -9.68 -49.37 -11.84
C THR A 33 -8.28 -48.79 -11.83
N TYR A 34 -8.21 -47.52 -11.58
CA TYR A 34 -6.97 -46.74 -11.48
C TYR A 34 -6.96 -45.97 -10.17
N GLN A 35 -5.77 -45.82 -9.60
CA GLN A 35 -5.62 -45.14 -8.32
C GLN A 35 -5.60 -43.63 -8.49
N ILE A 36 -6.42 -42.92 -7.71
CA ILE A 36 -6.33 -41.50 -7.46
C ILE A 36 -5.59 -41.32 -6.13
N THR A 37 -4.48 -40.60 -6.12
CA THR A 37 -3.64 -40.34 -4.95
C THR A 37 -3.50 -38.86 -4.67
N VAL A 38 -3.23 -38.52 -3.43
CA VAL A 38 -2.92 -37.15 -2.96
C VAL A 38 -1.47 -37.14 -2.46
N PRO A 39 -0.63 -36.14 -2.81
CA PRO A 39 0.73 -36.04 -2.35
C PRO A 39 0.85 -36.02 -0.81
N ALA A 40 1.98 -36.46 -0.27
CA ALA A 40 2.19 -36.56 1.18
C ALA A 40 2.19 -35.19 1.90
N GLU A 41 2.58 -34.15 1.20
CA GLU A 41 2.60 -32.76 1.68
C GLU A 41 1.22 -32.12 1.70
N ASP A 42 0.26 -32.64 0.96
CA ASP A 42 -1.12 -32.14 0.95
C ASP A 42 -1.93 -32.76 2.09
N THR A 43 -2.35 -31.95 3.05
CA THR A 43 -3.09 -32.37 4.24
C THR A 43 -4.60 -32.35 4.07
N HIS A 44 -5.08 -31.97 2.89
CA HIS A 44 -6.51 -31.85 2.61
C HIS A 44 -7.16 -33.18 2.25
N THR A 45 -8.47 -33.22 2.43
CA THR A 45 -9.33 -34.33 2.03
C THR A 45 -10.30 -33.84 0.96
N TYR A 46 -10.45 -34.60 -0.09
CA TYR A 46 -11.30 -34.24 -1.21
C TYR A 46 -12.50 -35.19 -1.29
N SER A 47 -13.71 -34.66 -1.33
CA SER A 47 -14.91 -35.38 -1.71
C SER A 47 -14.89 -35.60 -3.23
N VAL A 48 -15.11 -36.83 -3.64
CA VAL A 48 -15.06 -37.25 -5.05
C VAL A 48 -16.47 -37.49 -5.57
N TYR A 49 -16.83 -36.79 -6.63
CA TYR A 49 -18.14 -36.92 -7.29
C TYR A 49 -17.94 -37.56 -8.66
N GLN A 50 -18.48 -38.74 -8.86
CA GLN A 50 -18.38 -39.50 -10.10
C GLN A 50 -19.40 -39.00 -11.12
N ILE A 51 -18.94 -38.37 -12.21
CA ILE A 51 -19.80 -37.80 -13.24
C ILE A 51 -20.13 -38.85 -14.29
N PHE A 52 -19.09 -39.41 -14.91
CA PHE A 52 -19.20 -40.44 -15.94
C PHE A 52 -18.25 -41.61 -15.65
N THR A 53 -18.68 -42.81 -16.07
CA THR A 53 -17.80 -43.98 -16.22
C THR A 53 -17.89 -44.51 -17.64
N GLY A 54 -16.95 -45.35 -18.01
CA GLY A 54 -16.93 -45.98 -19.33
C GLY A 54 -15.78 -46.95 -19.50
N SER A 55 -15.61 -47.44 -20.70
CA SER A 55 -14.47 -48.28 -21.09
C SER A 55 -13.42 -47.46 -21.86
N LEU A 56 -12.14 -47.77 -21.70
CA LEU A 56 -11.08 -47.14 -22.45
C LEU A 56 -10.81 -47.87 -23.75
N SER A 57 -10.68 -47.10 -24.85
CA SER A 57 -10.13 -47.61 -26.12
C SER A 57 -8.62 -47.85 -25.99
N LYS A 58 -8.01 -48.45 -27.00
CA LYS A 58 -6.54 -48.61 -27.06
C LYS A 58 -5.80 -47.28 -27.00
N ASP A 59 -6.44 -46.20 -27.43
CA ASP A 59 -5.89 -44.84 -27.46
C ASP A 59 -6.25 -44.05 -26.18
N ASN A 60 -6.63 -44.74 -25.09
CA ASN A 60 -7.05 -44.15 -23.79
C ASN A 60 -8.22 -43.15 -23.91
N THR A 61 -9.07 -43.32 -24.95
CA THR A 61 -10.31 -42.54 -25.11
C THR A 61 -11.43 -43.23 -24.35
N LEU A 62 -12.24 -42.47 -23.58
CA LEU A 62 -13.41 -42.99 -22.89
C LEU A 62 -14.53 -43.23 -23.85
N GLY A 63 -14.99 -44.47 -23.97
CA GLY A 63 -16.17 -44.90 -24.75
C GLY A 63 -17.20 -45.61 -23.88
N ASN A 64 -18.34 -45.98 -24.44
CA ASN A 64 -19.45 -46.58 -23.71
C ASN A 64 -19.81 -45.82 -22.43
N VAL A 65 -19.94 -44.48 -22.56
CA VAL A 65 -20.13 -43.59 -21.45
C VAL A 65 -21.49 -43.89 -20.76
N THR A 66 -21.42 -44.10 -19.45
CA THR A 66 -22.57 -44.30 -18.58
C THR A 66 -22.59 -43.27 -17.46
N ALA A 67 -23.76 -43.04 -16.86
CA ALA A 67 -23.92 -42.15 -15.73
C ALA A 67 -23.11 -42.64 -14.52
N GLY A 68 -22.29 -41.76 -13.95
CA GLY A 68 -21.70 -41.98 -12.62
C GLY A 68 -22.73 -41.77 -11.51
N LYS A 69 -22.31 -42.09 -10.26
CA LYS A 69 -23.19 -41.97 -9.09
C LYS A 69 -23.72 -40.52 -8.88
N ASN A 70 -22.94 -39.51 -9.26
CA ASN A 70 -23.29 -38.11 -9.06
C ASN A 70 -23.62 -37.38 -10.40
N PHE A 71 -23.98 -38.15 -11.43
CA PHE A 71 -24.41 -37.56 -12.69
C PHE A 71 -25.73 -36.81 -12.53
N ASN A 72 -25.77 -35.55 -12.94
CA ASN A 72 -26.98 -34.74 -12.96
C ASN A 72 -27.51 -34.61 -14.41
N SER A 73 -28.62 -35.26 -14.71
CA SER A 73 -29.27 -35.19 -16.01
C SER A 73 -30.17 -33.96 -16.19
N ASN A 74 -30.53 -33.29 -15.08
CA ASN A 74 -31.56 -32.25 -15.02
C ASN A 74 -30.98 -30.86 -14.82
N ASN A 75 -30.07 -30.42 -15.66
CA ASN A 75 -29.39 -29.14 -15.46
C ASN A 75 -29.61 -28.10 -16.57
N GLY A 76 -30.62 -28.30 -17.45
CA GLY A 76 -30.94 -27.38 -18.52
C GLY A 76 -29.92 -27.34 -19.68
N ALA A 77 -29.05 -28.33 -19.77
CA ALA A 77 -28.06 -28.41 -20.85
C ALA A 77 -28.62 -28.82 -22.21
N GLY A 78 -29.88 -29.30 -22.27
CA GLY A 78 -30.62 -29.57 -23.53
C GLY A 78 -31.44 -28.37 -23.97
N GLU A 79 -31.77 -28.31 -25.26
CA GLU A 79 -32.74 -27.35 -25.79
C GLU A 79 -34.10 -27.53 -25.09
N GLY A 80 -34.68 -26.44 -24.64
CA GLY A 80 -35.95 -26.47 -23.92
C GLY A 80 -35.92 -27.08 -22.51
N GLY A 81 -34.72 -27.27 -21.88
CA GLY A 81 -34.59 -27.84 -20.52
C GLY A 81 -34.76 -29.37 -20.46
N ALA A 82 -34.58 -30.08 -21.57
CA ALA A 82 -34.65 -31.54 -21.60
C ALA A 82 -33.53 -32.21 -20.81
N ASN A 83 -33.88 -33.30 -20.11
CA ASN A 83 -32.89 -34.15 -19.47
C ASN A 83 -32.00 -34.82 -20.51
N LEU A 84 -30.69 -34.80 -20.27
CA LEU A 84 -29.71 -35.47 -21.10
C LEU A 84 -29.32 -36.83 -20.50
N THR A 85 -29.11 -37.82 -21.34
CA THR A 85 -28.38 -39.04 -20.93
C THR A 85 -26.91 -38.73 -20.74
N ALA A 86 -26.19 -39.58 -20.03
CA ALA A 86 -24.75 -39.45 -19.84
C ALA A 86 -24.00 -39.41 -21.18
N ALA A 87 -24.42 -40.17 -22.17
CA ALA A 87 -23.83 -40.18 -23.51
C ALA A 87 -24.02 -38.83 -24.21
N GLU A 88 -25.23 -38.26 -24.18
CA GLU A 88 -25.53 -36.94 -24.79
C GLU A 88 -24.77 -35.81 -24.06
N ALA A 89 -24.70 -35.84 -22.75
CA ALA A 89 -23.91 -34.90 -21.95
C ALA A 89 -22.41 -34.98 -22.29
N ALA A 90 -21.91 -36.22 -22.49
CA ALA A 90 -20.53 -36.44 -22.92
C ALA A 90 -20.22 -35.86 -24.30
N VAL A 91 -21.19 -35.96 -25.25
CA VAL A 91 -21.08 -35.33 -26.58
C VAL A 91 -20.99 -33.82 -26.43
N LYS A 92 -21.87 -33.19 -25.65
CA LYS A 92 -21.83 -31.72 -25.41
C LYS A 92 -20.50 -31.25 -24.80
N ILE A 93 -19.93 -32.01 -23.90
CA ILE A 93 -18.60 -31.73 -23.34
C ILE A 93 -17.52 -31.88 -24.42
N ALA A 94 -17.64 -32.90 -25.28
CA ALA A 94 -16.68 -33.10 -26.37
C ALA A 94 -16.73 -31.98 -27.42
N GLU A 95 -17.89 -31.34 -27.63
CA GLU A 95 -18.08 -30.21 -28.55
C GLU A 95 -17.28 -28.95 -28.09
N LEU A 96 -16.88 -28.81 -26.82
CA LEU A 96 -16.01 -27.74 -26.37
C LEU A 96 -14.63 -27.80 -27.03
N GLY A 97 -14.19 -28.97 -27.47
CA GLY A 97 -12.90 -29.17 -28.13
C GLY A 97 -11.71 -28.92 -27.19
N SER A 98 -10.52 -29.00 -27.77
CA SER A 98 -9.25 -28.77 -27.07
C SER A 98 -8.94 -27.29 -26.85
N THR A 99 -9.59 -26.39 -27.59
CA THR A 99 -9.32 -24.95 -27.62
C THR A 99 -10.18 -24.16 -26.63
N ALA A 100 -11.22 -24.75 -26.03
CA ALA A 100 -11.97 -24.10 -24.97
C ALA A 100 -11.06 -23.86 -23.76
N ASP A 101 -11.19 -22.69 -23.11
CA ASP A 101 -10.48 -22.37 -21.88
C ASP A 101 -10.99 -23.22 -20.70
N ASP A 102 -10.21 -23.27 -19.62
CA ASP A 102 -10.51 -24.09 -18.47
C ASP A 102 -11.76 -23.61 -17.71
N THR A 103 -12.05 -22.31 -17.75
CA THR A 103 -13.26 -21.70 -17.18
C THR A 103 -14.51 -22.27 -17.86
N THR A 104 -14.53 -22.20 -19.20
CA THR A 104 -15.64 -22.71 -20.01
C THR A 104 -15.83 -24.22 -19.80
N LYS A 105 -14.74 -25.00 -19.75
CA LYS A 105 -14.78 -26.44 -19.49
C LYS A 105 -15.35 -26.74 -18.11
N LEU A 106 -14.83 -26.12 -17.05
CA LEU A 106 -15.31 -26.33 -15.67
C LEU A 106 -16.78 -25.93 -15.53
N ALA A 107 -17.17 -24.76 -16.04
CA ALA A 107 -18.54 -24.27 -16.00
C ALA A 107 -19.52 -25.20 -16.74
N THR A 108 -19.09 -25.79 -17.86
CA THR A 108 -19.91 -26.71 -18.61
C THR A 108 -20.03 -28.07 -17.93
N ILE A 109 -18.92 -28.66 -17.49
CA ILE A 109 -18.89 -29.98 -16.90
C ILE A 109 -19.56 -29.99 -15.52
N SER A 110 -19.40 -28.94 -14.70
CA SER A 110 -20.03 -28.80 -13.39
C SER A 110 -21.55 -28.83 -13.45
N LYS A 111 -22.16 -28.46 -14.57
CA LYS A 111 -23.62 -28.56 -14.78
C LYS A 111 -24.12 -30.00 -14.72
N PHE A 112 -23.28 -30.97 -15.04
CA PHE A 112 -23.61 -32.38 -15.08
C PHE A 112 -23.30 -33.12 -13.77
N VAL A 113 -22.99 -32.39 -12.68
CA VAL A 113 -22.65 -32.96 -11.36
C VAL A 113 -23.72 -32.59 -10.33
N ASP A 114 -24.22 -33.57 -9.58
CA ASP A 114 -24.99 -33.34 -8.38
C ASP A 114 -24.04 -33.20 -7.19
N LEU A 115 -23.81 -31.96 -6.78
CA LEU A 115 -22.98 -31.60 -5.60
C LEU A 115 -23.79 -31.57 -4.30
N THR A 116 -25.13 -31.73 -4.37
CA THR A 116 -26.02 -31.72 -3.21
C THR A 116 -26.22 -33.12 -2.64
N GLY A 117 -26.00 -34.11 -3.48
CA GLY A 117 -26.05 -35.53 -3.08
C GLY A 117 -24.80 -36.00 -2.34
N VAL A 118 -24.88 -37.21 -1.82
CA VAL A 118 -23.72 -37.87 -1.16
C VAL A 118 -22.63 -38.12 -2.21
N ALA A 119 -21.42 -37.69 -1.92
CA ALA A 119 -20.25 -37.93 -2.78
C ALA A 119 -20.08 -39.42 -3.10
N PHE A 120 -19.45 -39.73 -4.22
CA PHE A 120 -19.11 -41.10 -4.59
C PHE A 120 -18.18 -41.73 -3.55
N ASP A 121 -17.12 -41.00 -3.19
CA ASP A 121 -16.12 -41.38 -2.20
C ASP A 121 -15.33 -40.15 -1.73
N SER A 122 -14.20 -40.37 -1.04
CA SER A 122 -13.22 -39.35 -0.67
C SER A 122 -11.81 -39.85 -0.95
N VAL A 123 -10.88 -38.91 -1.09
CA VAL A 123 -9.45 -39.20 -1.26
C VAL A 123 -8.61 -38.24 -0.42
N SER A 124 -7.55 -38.76 0.21
CA SER A 124 -6.56 -37.98 0.96
C SER A 124 -5.17 -38.60 0.81
N LYS A 125 -4.15 -37.97 1.36
CA LYS A 125 -2.76 -38.51 1.34
C LYS A 125 -2.65 -39.91 1.99
N ASP A 126 -3.50 -40.17 2.99
CA ASP A 126 -3.51 -41.43 3.74
C ASP A 126 -4.56 -42.45 3.24
N ALA A 127 -5.45 -42.04 2.34
CA ALA A 127 -6.55 -42.85 1.80
C ALA A 127 -6.68 -42.64 0.29
N PRO A 128 -5.82 -43.31 -0.52
CA PRO A 128 -5.96 -43.29 -1.98
C PRO A 128 -7.25 -43.99 -2.42
N LEU A 129 -7.81 -43.57 -3.55
CA LEU A 129 -9.08 -44.08 -4.07
C LEU A 129 -8.86 -44.89 -5.36
N ASP A 130 -9.37 -46.13 -5.40
CA ASP A 130 -9.48 -46.94 -6.61
C ASP A 130 -10.75 -46.56 -7.38
N ALA A 131 -10.60 -45.97 -8.56
CA ALA A 131 -11.68 -45.41 -9.38
C ALA A 131 -11.70 -46.06 -10.78
N ALA A 132 -12.91 -46.33 -11.29
CA ALA A 132 -13.09 -46.76 -12.67
C ALA A 132 -12.67 -45.67 -13.67
N ALA A 133 -12.34 -46.04 -14.90
CA ALA A 133 -12.13 -45.05 -15.97
C ALA A 133 -13.35 -44.14 -16.11
N GLY A 134 -13.13 -42.81 -16.11
CA GLY A 134 -14.24 -41.88 -16.13
C GLY A 134 -13.84 -40.42 -15.89
N TYR A 135 -14.85 -39.59 -15.61
CA TYR A 135 -14.72 -38.22 -15.20
C TYR A 135 -15.25 -38.01 -13.79
N TYR A 136 -14.47 -37.34 -12.96
CA TYR A 136 -14.76 -37.07 -11.57
C TYR A 136 -14.57 -35.59 -11.27
N LEU A 137 -15.42 -35.03 -10.43
CA LEU A 137 -15.19 -33.72 -9.82
C LEU A 137 -14.67 -33.94 -8.40
N LEU A 138 -13.59 -33.33 -8.08
CA LEU A 138 -13.01 -33.32 -6.74
C LEU A 138 -13.30 -31.96 -6.09
N LYS A 139 -13.88 -32.04 -4.89
CA LYS A 139 -14.25 -30.90 -4.07
C LYS A 139 -13.48 -30.98 -2.78
N ASP A 140 -12.67 -29.97 -2.48
CA ASP A 140 -12.00 -29.85 -1.21
C ASP A 140 -13.05 -29.79 -0.08
N SER A 141 -12.95 -30.68 0.90
CA SER A 141 -13.85 -30.78 2.04
C SER A 141 -13.19 -30.41 3.36
N THR A 142 -11.89 -30.03 3.32
CA THR A 142 -11.18 -29.53 4.50
C THR A 142 -11.58 -28.08 4.74
N ALA A 143 -11.85 -27.73 6.00
CA ALA A 143 -12.06 -26.35 6.38
C ALA A 143 -10.76 -25.55 6.20
N VAL A 144 -10.84 -24.45 5.48
CA VAL A 144 -9.70 -23.53 5.26
C VAL A 144 -9.70 -22.43 6.32
N THR A 145 -8.51 -21.99 6.73
CA THR A 145 -8.33 -20.94 7.75
C THR A 145 -7.15 -20.04 7.38
N GLY A 146 -7.20 -18.81 7.86
CA GLY A 146 -6.14 -17.83 7.59
C GLY A 146 -6.10 -17.43 6.13
N ASP A 147 -4.92 -17.51 5.52
CA ASP A 147 -4.68 -17.18 4.13
C ASP A 147 -4.75 -18.39 3.18
N ASP A 148 -5.23 -19.54 3.66
CA ASP A 148 -5.41 -20.73 2.84
C ASP A 148 -6.67 -20.63 1.96
N ALA A 149 -6.74 -21.44 0.88
CA ALA A 149 -7.88 -21.49 -0.04
C ALA A 149 -8.27 -22.93 -0.38
N SER A 150 -9.56 -23.18 -0.56
CA SER A 150 -10.13 -24.44 -1.00
C SER A 150 -10.05 -24.56 -2.53
N THR A 151 -10.12 -25.76 -3.06
CA THR A 151 -10.06 -25.99 -4.51
C THR A 151 -11.21 -26.88 -5.02
N LEU A 152 -11.59 -26.69 -6.27
CA LEU A 152 -12.59 -27.47 -7.00
C LEU A 152 -12.06 -27.76 -8.40
N PHE A 153 -11.93 -29.01 -8.77
CA PHE A 153 -11.40 -29.34 -10.10
C PHE A 153 -11.92 -30.67 -10.64
N ILE A 154 -11.76 -30.87 -11.95
CA ILE A 154 -12.22 -32.07 -12.66
C ILE A 154 -11.01 -32.94 -13.01
N VAL A 155 -11.15 -34.24 -12.73
CA VAL A 155 -10.14 -35.23 -13.02
C VAL A 155 -10.70 -36.23 -14.03
N ARG A 156 -9.93 -36.47 -15.10
CA ARG A 156 -10.15 -37.59 -16.01
C ARG A 156 -9.30 -38.77 -15.55
N VAL A 157 -9.94 -39.86 -15.18
CA VAL A 157 -9.29 -41.11 -14.81
C VAL A 157 -9.19 -42.02 -16.02
N ASN A 158 -8.04 -42.11 -16.65
CA ASN A 158 -7.70 -43.02 -17.75
C ASN A 158 -6.35 -43.70 -17.53
N GLY A 159 -5.85 -43.67 -16.31
CA GLY A 159 -4.63 -44.20 -15.74
C GLY A 159 -4.52 -43.76 -14.28
N PRO A 160 -3.45 -44.11 -13.56
CA PRO A 160 -3.18 -43.56 -12.24
C PRO A 160 -3.10 -42.03 -12.29
N VAL A 161 -3.72 -41.36 -11.29
CA VAL A 161 -3.79 -39.91 -11.19
C VAL A 161 -3.29 -39.47 -9.84
N THR A 162 -2.39 -38.49 -9.81
CA THR A 162 -2.04 -37.76 -8.59
C THR A 162 -2.74 -36.41 -8.59
N VAL A 163 -3.49 -36.14 -7.53
CA VAL A 163 -4.18 -34.89 -7.29
C VAL A 163 -3.14 -33.87 -6.77
N ASN A 164 -2.82 -32.89 -7.57
CA ASN A 164 -1.99 -31.78 -7.10
C ASN A 164 -2.91 -30.61 -6.79
N ARG A 165 -3.03 -30.30 -5.48
CA ARG A 165 -3.79 -29.16 -5.00
C ARG A 165 -3.20 -27.88 -5.62
N LYS A 166 -4.07 -27.08 -6.17
CA LYS A 166 -3.77 -25.74 -6.64
C LYS A 166 -4.74 -24.80 -5.96
N ALA A 167 -4.37 -24.36 -4.78
CA ALA A 167 -5.05 -23.29 -4.10
C ALA A 167 -4.24 -22.02 -4.33
N ASP A 168 -4.41 -21.41 -5.49
CA ASP A 168 -3.78 -20.14 -5.80
C ASP A 168 -4.56 -19.02 -5.11
N LYS A 169 -3.84 -18.12 -4.45
CA LYS A 169 -4.41 -17.04 -3.65
C LYS A 169 -3.87 -15.70 -4.13
N PRO A 170 -4.60 -14.61 -3.87
CA PRO A 170 -4.10 -13.28 -4.21
C PRO A 170 -2.89 -12.93 -3.34
N THR A 171 -2.02 -12.07 -3.87
CA THR A 171 -1.01 -11.40 -3.07
C THR A 171 -1.43 -9.97 -2.77
N PHE A 172 -0.92 -9.43 -1.67
CA PHE A 172 -1.24 -8.10 -1.20
C PHE A 172 0.02 -7.31 -0.88
N GLU A 173 0.02 -6.02 -1.21
CA GLU A 173 1.11 -5.10 -0.95
C GLU A 173 0.58 -3.71 -0.62
N LYS A 174 1.18 -3.04 0.37
CA LYS A 174 0.91 -1.67 0.75
C LYS A 174 2.16 -0.83 0.59
N LYS A 175 2.02 0.38 0.00
CA LYS A 175 3.14 1.30 -0.23
C LYS A 175 2.72 2.74 0.06
N VAL A 176 3.73 3.59 0.25
CA VAL A 176 3.64 5.04 0.44
C VAL A 176 4.54 5.73 -0.58
N LYS A 177 4.26 6.98 -0.93
CA LYS A 177 5.19 7.84 -1.66
C LYS A 177 5.77 8.89 -0.75
N ASP A 178 6.98 9.28 -1.04
CA ASP A 178 7.67 10.40 -0.41
C ASP A 178 7.69 11.60 -1.35
N ILE A 179 7.50 12.80 -0.80
CA ILE A 179 7.53 14.07 -1.54
C ILE A 179 8.28 15.08 -0.69
N ASN A 180 9.53 15.36 -1.06
CA ASN A 180 10.32 16.36 -0.38
C ASN A 180 10.22 17.71 -1.12
N ASP A 181 9.63 18.72 -0.48
CA ASP A 181 9.39 20.05 -1.04
C ASP A 181 10.67 20.81 -1.41
N SER A 182 11.78 20.47 -0.74
CA SER A 182 13.07 21.13 -0.91
C SER A 182 13.91 20.58 -2.06
N THR A 183 13.42 19.53 -2.72
CA THR A 183 14.08 18.92 -3.88
C THR A 183 13.25 19.07 -5.14
N ASP A 184 13.72 18.53 -6.26
CA ASP A 184 12.94 18.52 -7.50
C ASP A 184 11.70 17.63 -7.26
N SER A 185 10.57 18.27 -7.08
CA SER A 185 9.30 17.80 -6.49
C SER A 185 8.60 16.61 -7.18
N ALA A 186 9.36 15.72 -7.83
CA ALA A 186 8.84 14.43 -8.23
C ALA A 186 8.69 13.55 -6.99
N ALA A 187 7.45 13.09 -6.73
CA ALA A 187 7.24 12.02 -5.76
C ALA A 187 8.13 10.82 -6.10
N THR A 188 8.63 10.14 -5.07
CA THR A 188 9.37 8.88 -5.23
C THR A 188 8.51 7.83 -5.94
N ASP A 189 9.11 6.71 -6.31
CA ASP A 189 8.37 5.48 -6.56
C ASP A 189 7.66 5.02 -5.27
N TRP A 190 6.77 4.05 -5.37
CA TRP A 190 6.09 3.45 -4.23
C TRP A 190 7.08 2.69 -3.35
N GLN A 191 7.14 3.03 -2.06
CA GLN A 191 8.10 2.51 -1.08
C GLN A 191 7.45 2.20 0.27
N ASP A 192 8.22 1.74 1.27
CA ASP A 192 7.67 1.27 2.55
C ASP A 192 7.73 2.32 3.67
N SER A 193 8.41 3.43 3.46
CA SER A 193 8.43 4.55 4.41
C SER A 193 8.62 5.88 3.69
N ALA A 194 8.21 6.96 4.37
CA ALA A 194 8.32 8.33 3.90
C ALA A 194 8.42 9.28 5.10
N ASP A 195 8.82 10.52 4.88
CA ASP A 195 8.72 11.57 5.90
C ASP A 195 7.96 12.79 5.39
N TYR A 196 7.30 13.52 6.32
CA TYR A 196 6.39 14.60 5.96
C TYR A 196 6.28 15.67 7.05
N ASP A 197 5.94 16.89 6.65
CA ASP A 197 5.50 17.97 7.53
C ASP A 197 4.06 17.73 8.04
N VAL A 198 3.74 18.29 9.19
CA VAL A 198 2.35 18.33 9.67
C VAL A 198 1.46 19.08 8.66
N ASN A 199 0.25 18.56 8.44
CA ASN A 199 -0.76 18.98 7.45
C ASN A 199 -0.49 18.56 6.00
N ASP A 200 0.60 17.89 5.72
CA ASP A 200 0.85 17.35 4.38
C ASP A 200 -0.05 16.16 4.06
N LYS A 201 -0.30 15.98 2.77
CA LYS A 201 -1.06 14.86 2.23
C LYS A 201 -0.13 13.74 1.81
N VAL A 202 -0.11 12.69 2.57
CA VAL A 202 0.70 11.48 2.35
C VAL A 202 -0.02 10.53 1.40
N PRO A 203 0.52 10.22 0.21
CA PRO A 203 -0.11 9.28 -0.73
C PRO A 203 0.19 7.83 -0.35
N PHE A 204 -0.85 6.98 -0.35
CA PHE A 204 -0.77 5.54 -0.11
C PHE A 204 -1.35 4.75 -1.29
N GLN A 205 -0.87 3.53 -1.47
CA GLN A 205 -1.40 2.56 -2.42
C GLN A 205 -1.53 1.17 -1.78
N LEU A 206 -2.68 0.54 -1.97
CA LEU A 206 -2.91 -0.87 -1.71
C LEU A 206 -2.99 -1.59 -3.06
N THR A 207 -2.29 -2.72 -3.19
CA THR A 207 -2.30 -3.52 -4.41
C THR A 207 -2.69 -4.96 -4.10
N ALA A 208 -3.79 -5.44 -4.69
CA ALA A 208 -4.18 -6.84 -4.69
C ALA A 208 -3.88 -7.43 -6.07
N THR A 209 -3.00 -8.44 -6.15
CA THR A 209 -2.76 -9.21 -7.38
C THR A 209 -3.58 -10.49 -7.31
N LEU A 210 -4.47 -10.69 -8.27
CA LEU A 210 -5.35 -11.86 -8.36
C LEU A 210 -4.56 -13.17 -8.52
N PRO A 211 -5.18 -14.32 -8.18
CA PRO A 211 -4.63 -15.64 -8.47
C PRO A 211 -4.18 -15.78 -9.93
N THR A 212 -3.10 -16.51 -10.16
CA THR A 212 -2.49 -16.67 -11.49
C THR A 212 -2.94 -17.95 -12.22
N ASP A 213 -3.51 -18.93 -11.48
CA ASP A 213 -4.03 -20.14 -12.10
C ASP A 213 -5.45 -19.91 -12.65
N PRO A 214 -5.65 -20.03 -13.99
CA PRO A 214 -6.95 -19.79 -14.59
C PRO A 214 -8.04 -20.75 -14.11
N ALA A 215 -7.69 -22.00 -13.80
CA ALA A 215 -8.69 -22.98 -13.37
C ALA A 215 -9.17 -22.70 -11.94
N ASP A 216 -8.25 -22.33 -11.05
CA ASP A 216 -8.59 -21.96 -9.68
C ASP A 216 -9.47 -20.72 -9.65
N PHE A 217 -9.06 -19.66 -10.31
CA PHE A 217 -9.87 -18.42 -10.40
C PHE A 217 -11.22 -18.66 -11.07
N ALA A 218 -11.27 -19.52 -12.10
CA ALA A 218 -12.50 -19.90 -12.79
C ALA A 218 -13.51 -20.65 -11.91
N ALA A 219 -13.03 -21.39 -10.92
CA ALA A 219 -13.88 -22.15 -10.01
C ALA A 219 -14.81 -21.28 -9.16
N TYR A 220 -14.42 -20.03 -8.89
CA TYR A 220 -15.26 -19.08 -8.15
C TYR A 220 -16.38 -18.52 -9.04
N LYS A 221 -17.60 -18.49 -8.53
CA LYS A 221 -18.73 -17.79 -9.20
C LYS A 221 -18.61 -16.29 -9.09
N THR A 222 -18.30 -15.81 -7.89
CA THR A 222 -17.97 -14.43 -7.55
C THR A 222 -16.64 -14.43 -6.80
N TYR A 223 -15.87 -13.35 -6.90
CA TYR A 223 -14.60 -13.23 -6.19
C TYR A 223 -14.57 -11.93 -5.41
N LYS A 224 -14.83 -12.02 -4.10
CA LYS A 224 -14.85 -10.88 -3.18
C LYS A 224 -13.43 -10.47 -2.83
N LEU A 225 -13.19 -9.15 -2.75
CA LEU A 225 -11.99 -8.55 -2.18
C LEU A 225 -12.43 -7.48 -1.19
N VAL A 226 -11.82 -7.46 0.01
CA VAL A 226 -11.96 -6.37 0.97
C VAL A 226 -10.58 -5.91 1.40
N PHE A 227 -10.30 -4.64 1.18
CA PHE A 227 -9.08 -3.99 1.66
C PHE A 227 -9.37 -3.40 3.03
N HIS A 228 -8.75 -3.93 4.06
CA HIS A 228 -8.81 -3.46 5.44
C HIS A 228 -7.61 -2.54 5.70
N ASP A 229 -7.86 -1.32 6.15
CA ASP A 229 -6.79 -0.33 6.41
C ASP A 229 -6.89 0.21 7.84
N THR A 230 -5.76 0.24 8.54
CA THR A 230 -5.67 0.71 9.92
C THR A 230 -4.53 1.70 10.08
N GLN A 231 -4.85 2.95 10.34
CA GLN A 231 -3.89 4.04 10.48
C GLN A 231 -3.68 4.40 11.95
N SER A 232 -2.46 4.82 12.29
CA SER A 232 -2.16 5.42 13.58
C SER A 232 -2.89 6.76 13.74
N ALA A 233 -3.05 7.21 14.99
CA ALA A 233 -3.74 8.47 15.31
C ALA A 233 -3.11 9.71 14.66
N GLY A 234 -1.82 9.64 14.28
CA GLY A 234 -1.10 10.70 13.57
C GLY A 234 -1.51 10.91 12.12
N LEU A 235 -2.32 10.02 11.56
CA LEU A 235 -2.80 10.08 10.17
C LEU A 235 -4.32 10.28 10.16
N THR A 236 -4.79 11.22 9.35
CA THR A 236 -6.22 11.48 9.12
C THR A 236 -6.57 11.08 7.70
N PHE A 237 -7.37 10.05 7.54
CA PHE A 237 -7.81 9.54 6.25
C PHE A 237 -8.65 10.54 5.47
N ASN A 238 -8.33 10.77 4.19
CA ASN A 238 -9.07 11.65 3.29
C ASN A 238 -9.96 10.80 2.36
N SER A 239 -11.17 10.49 2.78
CA SER A 239 -12.08 9.59 2.06
C SER A 239 -12.37 10.01 0.62
N ASP A 240 -12.41 11.32 0.36
CA ASP A 240 -12.69 11.89 -0.97
C ASP A 240 -11.52 11.70 -1.95
N SER A 241 -10.35 11.27 -1.47
CA SER A 241 -9.16 11.05 -2.30
C SER A 241 -9.07 9.63 -2.88
N VAL A 242 -9.98 8.73 -2.49
CA VAL A 242 -9.93 7.32 -2.89
C VAL A 242 -10.16 7.15 -4.39
N VAL A 243 -9.22 6.47 -5.04
CA VAL A 243 -9.30 6.08 -6.45
C VAL A 243 -9.01 4.59 -6.58
N VAL A 244 -9.97 3.84 -7.10
CA VAL A 244 -9.85 2.39 -7.30
C VAL A 244 -9.62 2.12 -8.79
N LYS A 245 -8.63 1.28 -9.09
CA LYS A 245 -8.25 0.94 -10.47
C LYS A 245 -8.09 -0.57 -10.66
N TYR A 246 -8.33 -1.05 -11.85
CA TYR A 246 -7.90 -2.38 -12.32
C TYR A 246 -6.98 -2.19 -13.52
N GLU A 247 -5.74 -2.71 -13.45
CA GLU A 247 -4.71 -2.54 -14.49
C GLU A 247 -4.58 -1.07 -14.96
N GLY A 248 -4.64 -0.11 -14.00
CA GLY A 248 -4.58 1.31 -14.27
C GLY A 248 -5.87 1.96 -14.76
N LYS A 249 -6.91 1.21 -15.18
CA LYS A 249 -8.21 1.73 -15.55
C LYS A 249 -9.06 1.98 -14.29
N GLN A 250 -9.50 3.22 -14.08
CA GLN A 250 -10.32 3.60 -12.94
C GLN A 250 -11.69 2.91 -12.98
N LEU A 251 -12.10 2.36 -11.83
CA LEU A 251 -13.42 1.76 -11.65
C LEU A 251 -14.50 2.83 -11.41
N SER A 252 -15.72 2.48 -11.82
CA SER A 252 -16.88 3.29 -11.44
C SER A 252 -17.24 3.07 -9.97
N ALA A 253 -17.87 4.07 -9.35
CA ALA A 253 -18.19 4.06 -7.92
C ALA A 253 -19.19 2.94 -7.53
N ASP A 254 -19.94 2.40 -8.46
CA ASP A 254 -20.86 1.27 -8.24
C ASP A 254 -20.16 -0.11 -8.26
N SER A 255 -18.87 -0.15 -8.58
CA SER A 255 -18.05 -1.38 -8.56
C SER A 255 -17.45 -1.68 -7.19
N TYR A 256 -17.51 -0.76 -6.24
CA TYR A 256 -16.98 -0.95 -4.89
C TYR A 256 -17.80 -0.19 -3.84
N THR A 257 -17.59 -0.52 -2.57
CA THR A 257 -18.17 0.18 -1.43
C THR A 257 -17.07 0.59 -0.46
N LEU A 258 -17.05 1.85 -0.06
CA LEU A 258 -16.13 2.37 0.96
C LEU A 258 -16.89 2.59 2.27
N ASN A 259 -16.48 1.91 3.34
CA ASN A 259 -16.99 2.07 4.68
C ASN A 259 -15.95 2.81 5.53
N THR A 260 -16.29 3.99 6.07
CA THR A 260 -15.41 4.77 6.95
C THR A 260 -16.25 5.57 7.96
N PRO A 261 -15.95 5.47 9.29
CA PRO A 261 -15.08 4.46 9.87
C PRO A 261 -15.65 3.04 9.67
N ALA A 262 -14.77 2.05 9.58
CA ALA A 262 -15.18 0.65 9.56
C ALA A 262 -15.71 0.19 10.92
N THR A 263 -16.39 -0.97 10.95
CA THR A 263 -17.10 -1.45 12.17
C THR A 263 -16.21 -2.17 13.17
N ASP A 264 -15.01 -2.59 12.77
CA ASP A 264 -14.10 -3.50 13.49
C ASP A 264 -12.71 -2.90 13.79
N ASN A 265 -12.68 -1.59 14.07
CA ASN A 265 -11.50 -0.78 14.39
C ASN A 265 -10.54 -0.52 13.21
N HIS A 266 -10.89 -0.85 11.99
CA HIS A 266 -10.17 -0.34 10.82
C HIS A 266 -10.51 1.14 10.60
N THR A 267 -9.59 1.87 9.98
CA THR A 267 -9.83 3.25 9.53
C THR A 267 -10.88 3.26 8.42
N PHE A 268 -10.73 2.32 7.48
CA PHE A 268 -11.74 2.05 6.46
C PHE A 268 -11.68 0.62 5.95
N ASP A 269 -12.79 0.16 5.39
CA ASP A 269 -12.88 -1.03 4.57
C ASP A 269 -13.34 -0.66 3.17
N LEU A 270 -12.64 -1.13 2.14
CA LEU A 270 -13.05 -1.00 0.75
C LEU A 270 -13.38 -2.36 0.18
N THR A 271 -14.65 -2.58 -0.15
CA THR A 271 -15.18 -3.86 -0.63
C THR A 271 -15.43 -3.83 -2.13
N ILE A 272 -14.86 -4.78 -2.87
CA ILE A 272 -15.25 -5.17 -4.23
C ILE A 272 -16.00 -6.48 -4.09
N ALA A 273 -17.33 -6.46 -4.19
CA ALA A 273 -18.18 -7.62 -3.93
C ALA A 273 -17.96 -8.77 -4.94
N ASP A 274 -17.65 -8.41 -6.18
CA ASP A 274 -17.26 -9.37 -7.22
C ASP A 274 -16.21 -8.77 -8.16
N ALA A 275 -14.96 -9.15 -7.96
CA ALA A 275 -13.85 -8.73 -8.81
C ALA A 275 -14.00 -9.13 -10.27
N LYS A 276 -14.81 -10.16 -10.57
CA LYS A 276 -15.08 -10.62 -11.96
C LYS A 276 -16.10 -9.76 -12.71
N SER A 277 -16.81 -8.86 -11.99
CA SER A 277 -17.96 -8.10 -12.52
C SER A 277 -17.85 -6.61 -12.25
N VAL A 278 -16.67 -6.01 -12.52
CA VAL A 278 -16.41 -4.59 -12.32
C VAL A 278 -16.56 -3.78 -13.60
N LYS A 279 -16.84 -2.49 -13.45
CA LYS A 279 -17.02 -1.53 -14.55
C LYS A 279 -16.05 -0.37 -14.43
N GLY A 280 -15.68 0.19 -15.58
CA GLY A 280 -14.95 1.45 -15.65
C GLY A 280 -15.86 2.67 -15.42
N THR A 281 -15.26 3.84 -15.30
CA THR A 281 -15.99 5.14 -15.18
C THR A 281 -16.84 5.45 -16.42
N ASP A 282 -16.57 4.80 -17.56
CA ASP A 282 -17.37 4.81 -18.78
C ASP A 282 -18.60 3.89 -18.70
N SER A 283 -18.82 3.21 -17.56
CA SER A 283 -19.84 2.17 -17.34
C SER A 283 -19.67 0.90 -18.17
N GLU A 284 -18.59 0.78 -18.93
CA GLU A 284 -18.27 -0.43 -19.69
C GLU A 284 -17.70 -1.52 -18.76
N ALA A 285 -18.07 -2.77 -19.01
CA ALA A 285 -17.54 -3.91 -18.27
C ALA A 285 -16.03 -4.04 -18.50
N ILE A 286 -15.29 -4.29 -17.44
CA ILE A 286 -13.87 -4.57 -17.50
C ILE A 286 -13.66 -6.09 -17.53
N THR A 287 -12.92 -6.58 -18.53
CA THR A 287 -12.50 -7.98 -18.54
C THR A 287 -11.38 -8.18 -17.53
N VAL A 288 -11.68 -8.91 -16.46
CA VAL A 288 -10.71 -9.23 -15.40
C VAL A 288 -10.02 -10.55 -15.73
N ALA A 289 -8.70 -10.54 -15.73
CA ALA A 289 -7.85 -11.70 -16.01
C ALA A 289 -7.13 -12.18 -14.74
N VAL A 290 -6.69 -13.43 -14.75
CA VAL A 290 -5.80 -13.98 -13.72
C VAL A 290 -4.49 -13.19 -13.64
N GLY A 291 -3.95 -13.03 -12.44
CA GLY A 291 -2.75 -12.23 -12.20
C GLY A 291 -2.94 -10.72 -12.35
N GLY A 292 -4.14 -10.27 -12.73
CA GLY A 292 -4.45 -8.84 -12.85
C GLY A 292 -4.47 -8.12 -11.50
N LYS A 293 -4.21 -6.82 -11.51
CA LYS A 293 -4.01 -6.02 -10.30
C LYS A 293 -5.14 -5.03 -10.06
N PHE A 294 -5.71 -5.08 -8.87
CA PHE A 294 -6.53 -4.02 -8.31
C PHE A 294 -5.65 -3.11 -7.46
N THR A 295 -5.76 -1.80 -7.65
CA THR A 295 -5.07 -0.81 -6.83
C THR A 295 -6.07 0.15 -6.19
N VAL A 296 -5.86 0.47 -4.92
CA VAL A 296 -6.58 1.52 -4.19
C VAL A 296 -5.57 2.59 -3.82
N GLU A 297 -5.68 3.76 -4.44
CA GLU A 297 -4.85 4.92 -4.13
C GLU A 297 -5.67 5.90 -3.30
N TYR A 298 -5.05 6.48 -2.28
CA TYR A 298 -5.67 7.47 -1.42
C TYR A 298 -4.62 8.33 -0.73
N THR A 299 -5.04 9.40 -0.05
CA THR A 299 -4.16 10.20 0.79
C THR A 299 -4.66 10.21 2.23
N SER A 300 -3.73 10.42 3.16
CA SER A 300 -4.05 10.82 4.53
C SER A 300 -3.26 12.06 4.91
N THR A 301 -3.81 12.90 5.76
CA THR A 301 -3.13 14.09 6.26
C THR A 301 -2.35 13.75 7.52
N LEU A 302 -1.04 14.07 7.57
CA LEU A 302 -0.26 13.99 8.79
C LEU A 302 -0.75 15.07 9.74
N ASN A 303 -1.26 14.69 10.91
CA ASN A 303 -1.92 15.61 11.83
C ASN A 303 -1.05 15.95 13.07
N ASP A 304 -1.60 16.78 13.97
CA ASP A 304 -0.90 17.23 15.17
C ASP A 304 -0.70 16.15 16.27
N GLN A 305 -1.28 14.95 16.10
CA GLN A 305 -1.05 13.78 16.94
C GLN A 305 0.08 12.89 16.43
N ALA A 306 0.69 13.23 15.29
CA ALA A 306 1.76 12.44 14.70
C ALA A 306 2.93 12.26 15.68
N VAL A 307 3.40 11.02 15.78
CA VAL A 307 4.52 10.63 16.65
C VAL A 307 5.83 10.97 15.94
N ILE A 308 6.69 11.71 16.65
CA ILE A 308 8.00 12.15 16.17
C ILE A 308 9.04 11.05 16.45
N GLY A 309 10.01 10.85 15.55
CA GLY A 309 11.14 9.93 15.69
C GLY A 309 10.86 8.51 15.23
N SER A 310 11.69 7.56 15.69
CA SER A 310 11.78 6.21 15.14
C SER A 310 10.53 5.34 15.24
N THR A 311 9.62 5.65 16.16
CA THR A 311 8.31 4.97 16.22
C THR A 311 7.48 5.28 14.97
N GLY A 312 7.54 6.54 14.50
CA GLY A 312 6.81 7.02 13.34
C GLY A 312 5.30 6.83 13.45
N ASN A 313 4.63 6.92 12.32
CA ASN A 313 3.18 6.83 12.18
C ASN A 313 2.85 5.66 11.25
N PRO A 314 2.67 4.45 11.81
CA PRO A 314 2.39 3.27 11.00
C PRO A 314 1.00 3.34 10.37
N ASN A 315 0.93 2.78 9.17
CA ASN A 315 -0.31 2.49 8.45
C ASN A 315 -0.23 1.04 7.97
N GLU A 316 -1.12 0.17 8.47
CA GLU A 316 -1.16 -1.26 8.20
C GLU A 316 -2.40 -1.60 7.38
N ALA A 317 -2.31 -2.61 6.53
CA ALA A 317 -3.46 -3.11 5.80
C ALA A 317 -3.34 -4.61 5.51
N SER A 318 -4.49 -5.23 5.25
CA SER A 318 -4.62 -6.62 4.80
C SER A 318 -5.69 -6.73 3.71
N LEU A 319 -5.71 -7.86 3.03
CA LEU A 319 -6.71 -8.19 2.02
C LEU A 319 -7.51 -9.40 2.46
N GLU A 320 -8.82 -9.23 2.68
CA GLU A 320 -9.78 -10.33 2.75
C GLU A 320 -10.17 -10.74 1.33
N PHE A 321 -10.23 -12.04 1.05
CA PHE A 321 -10.53 -12.57 -0.28
C PHE A 321 -11.36 -13.84 -0.23
N SER A 322 -12.12 -14.12 -1.30
CA SER A 322 -12.84 -15.38 -1.43
C SER A 322 -11.86 -16.56 -1.46
N ASN A 323 -12.00 -17.50 -0.53
CA ASN A 323 -11.08 -18.64 -0.37
C ASN A 323 -11.73 -20.01 -0.55
N ASN A 324 -13.04 -20.09 -0.84
CA ASN A 324 -13.74 -21.35 -1.02
C ASN A 324 -14.69 -21.32 -2.23
N PRO A 325 -14.31 -21.87 -3.39
CA PRO A 325 -15.16 -21.91 -4.58
C PRO A 325 -16.38 -22.85 -4.45
N ASN A 326 -16.42 -23.68 -3.40
CA ASN A 326 -17.50 -24.64 -3.18
C ASN A 326 -18.73 -24.01 -2.50
N VAL A 327 -18.59 -22.82 -1.94
CA VAL A 327 -19.66 -22.06 -1.29
C VAL A 327 -20.12 -20.95 -2.23
N GLY A 328 -21.42 -20.88 -2.52
CA GLY A 328 -21.98 -19.85 -3.39
C GLY A 328 -22.24 -18.53 -2.66
N GLY A 329 -22.46 -17.44 -3.40
CA GLY A 329 -22.72 -16.12 -2.84
C GLY A 329 -21.42 -15.44 -2.36
N GLU A 330 -21.45 -14.83 -1.18
CA GLU A 330 -20.26 -14.17 -0.60
C GLU A 330 -19.16 -15.16 -0.20
N GLY A 331 -19.52 -16.45 -0.08
CA GLY A 331 -18.59 -17.54 0.19
C GLY A 331 -17.95 -17.48 1.57
N GLU A 332 -16.97 -18.37 1.79
CA GLU A 332 -16.01 -18.23 2.87
C GLU A 332 -14.86 -17.34 2.40
N THR A 333 -14.23 -16.64 3.33
CA THR A 333 -13.12 -15.74 3.07
C THR A 333 -11.89 -16.11 3.86
N GLY A 334 -10.71 -15.80 3.29
CA GLY A 334 -9.43 -15.82 3.96
C GLY A 334 -8.86 -14.41 4.00
N GLU A 335 -7.80 -14.20 4.74
CA GLU A 335 -7.15 -12.89 4.88
C GLU A 335 -5.64 -13.03 4.74
N THR A 336 -5.01 -12.16 3.96
CA THR A 336 -3.55 -12.10 3.84
C THR A 336 -2.89 -11.64 5.13
N PRO A 337 -1.61 -11.95 5.38
CA PRO A 337 -0.83 -11.23 6.37
C PRO A 337 -0.93 -9.71 6.15
N LYS A 338 -0.83 -8.96 7.25
CA LYS A 338 -0.78 -7.50 7.18
C LYS A 338 0.53 -7.03 6.54
N ASP A 339 0.43 -5.99 5.72
CA ASP A 339 1.55 -5.24 5.21
C ASP A 339 1.54 -3.82 5.80
N LYS A 340 2.72 -3.21 6.00
CA LYS A 340 2.88 -2.01 6.80
C LYS A 340 3.84 -1.02 6.14
N VAL A 341 3.46 0.25 6.16
CA VAL A 341 4.34 1.38 5.84
C VAL A 341 4.43 2.32 7.05
N ILE A 342 5.51 3.12 7.14
CA ILE A 342 5.70 4.07 8.24
C ILE A 342 5.95 5.47 7.69
N VAL A 343 5.25 6.46 8.23
CA VAL A 343 5.48 7.89 7.97
C VAL A 343 6.23 8.49 9.14
N PHE A 344 7.44 9.03 8.88
CA PHE A 344 8.27 9.71 9.86
C PHE A 344 8.02 11.21 9.87
N THR A 345 8.43 11.86 10.94
CA THR A 345 8.45 13.32 11.09
C THR A 345 9.38 13.70 12.23
N TYR A 346 9.92 14.92 12.24
CA TYR A 346 11.04 15.31 13.09
C TYR A 346 10.72 16.53 13.95
N GLU A 347 11.64 16.88 14.85
CA GLU A 347 11.60 18.09 15.69
C GLU A 347 12.94 18.82 15.60
N LEU A 348 12.88 20.14 15.41
CA LEU A 348 14.03 21.03 15.50
C LEU A 348 14.02 21.74 16.86
N ASP A 349 14.97 21.44 17.72
CA ASP A 349 15.21 22.14 18.96
C ASP A 349 16.13 23.33 18.76
N ILE A 350 15.73 24.49 19.26
CA ILE A 350 16.51 25.73 19.21
C ILE A 350 16.90 26.13 20.63
N THR A 351 18.21 26.14 20.91
CA THR A 351 18.78 26.71 22.15
C THR A 351 19.18 28.15 21.87
N LYS A 352 18.64 29.07 22.65
CA LYS A 352 18.96 30.48 22.58
C LYS A 352 19.98 30.86 23.66
N THR A 353 21.07 31.52 23.28
CA THR A 353 22.10 32.02 24.18
C THR A 353 22.38 33.49 23.95
N PHE A 354 23.00 34.13 24.96
CA PHE A 354 23.39 35.53 24.94
C PHE A 354 24.89 35.65 25.25
N SER A 355 25.62 36.47 24.48
CA SER A 355 27.09 36.53 24.52
C SER A 355 27.67 36.99 25.90
N ASP A 356 26.88 37.66 26.70
CA ASP A 356 27.24 38.14 28.05
C ASP A 356 26.64 37.26 29.17
N ASN A 357 26.05 36.08 28.84
CA ASN A 357 25.25 35.25 29.74
C ASN A 357 24.08 36.04 30.39
N GLY A 358 23.61 37.07 29.67
CA GLY A 358 22.54 37.93 30.16
C GLY A 358 21.20 37.23 30.23
N THR A 359 20.28 37.81 31.00
CA THR A 359 18.92 37.33 31.14
C THR A 359 17.98 38.41 30.64
N PRO A 360 17.32 38.22 29.48
CA PRO A 360 16.30 39.14 29.02
C PRO A 360 15.09 39.15 29.95
N ALA A 361 14.31 40.23 29.91
CA ALA A 361 13.08 40.32 30.69
C ALA A 361 12.07 39.25 30.21
N GLU A 362 11.23 38.71 31.10
CA GLU A 362 10.27 37.65 30.81
C GLU A 362 9.23 38.05 29.72
N ASN A 363 8.95 39.35 29.62
CA ASN A 363 8.06 39.92 28.61
C ASN A 363 8.77 40.37 27.31
N ASP A 364 10.09 40.13 27.22
CA ASP A 364 10.95 40.55 26.10
C ASP A 364 11.83 39.38 25.61
N LEU A 365 11.17 38.22 25.36
CA LEU A 365 11.85 37.01 24.94
C LEU A 365 11.96 36.95 23.41
N PRO A 366 13.04 36.36 22.86
CA PRO A 366 13.23 36.21 21.42
C PRO A 366 12.10 35.43 20.76
N LYS A 367 11.83 35.76 19.51
CA LYS A 367 10.92 34.99 18.66
C LYS A 367 11.60 34.60 17.36
N PHE A 368 11.20 33.47 16.82
CA PHE A 368 11.72 32.92 15.58
C PHE A 368 10.59 32.55 14.62
N LYS A 369 10.84 32.72 13.33
CA LYS A 369 10.10 32.10 12.23
C LYS A 369 10.98 31.11 11.49
N LEU A 370 10.41 29.96 11.15
CA LEU A 370 11.05 28.95 10.32
C LEU A 370 10.38 28.94 8.93
N TYR A 371 11.19 28.97 7.92
CA TYR A 371 10.77 28.87 6.52
C TYR A 371 11.41 27.62 5.90
N LYS A 372 10.62 26.82 5.19
CA LYS A 372 11.11 25.71 4.35
C LYS A 372 11.34 26.20 2.92
N TYR A 373 12.37 25.69 2.27
CA TYR A 373 12.67 25.96 0.89
C TYR A 373 11.67 25.23 -0.01
N ASP A 374 11.12 25.97 -0.96
CA ASP A 374 10.23 25.46 -2.00
C ASP A 374 11.01 25.41 -3.33
N GLU A 375 11.28 24.19 -3.82
CA GLU A 375 12.04 24.00 -5.04
C GLU A 375 11.33 24.55 -6.28
N ALA A 376 9.99 24.54 -6.32
CA ALA A 376 9.21 25.10 -7.42
C ALA A 376 9.32 26.64 -7.49
N GLN A 377 9.45 27.30 -6.34
CA GLN A 377 9.59 28.76 -6.23
C GLN A 377 11.07 29.20 -6.16
N LYS A 378 12.00 28.26 -5.93
CA LYS A 378 13.44 28.52 -5.76
C LYS A 378 13.74 29.49 -4.61
N ASP A 379 12.93 29.46 -3.54
CA ASP A 379 13.08 30.36 -2.38
C ASP A 379 12.45 29.74 -1.12
N TYR A 380 12.75 30.32 0.04
CA TYR A 380 12.24 29.92 1.36
C TYR A 380 10.87 30.58 1.60
N THR A 381 9.82 30.01 1.04
CA THR A 381 8.48 30.61 1.02
C THR A 381 7.46 29.92 1.91
N THR A 382 7.67 28.65 2.26
CA THR A 382 6.76 27.91 3.13
C THR A 382 6.98 28.34 4.59
N ASP A 383 6.07 29.15 5.13
CA ASP A 383 6.11 29.70 6.50
C ASP A 383 5.55 28.66 7.49
N LEU A 384 6.41 28.08 8.32
CA LEU A 384 6.05 27.11 9.36
C LEU A 384 5.64 27.77 10.70
N GLY A 385 5.41 29.07 10.69
CA GLY A 385 4.89 29.83 11.83
C GLY A 385 5.95 30.48 12.70
N GLU A 386 5.48 31.25 13.69
CA GLU A 386 6.32 31.96 14.67
C GLU A 386 6.26 31.25 16.03
N VAL A 387 7.41 31.01 16.64
CA VAL A 387 7.55 30.47 17.99
C VAL A 387 8.25 31.45 18.91
N THR A 388 7.85 31.47 20.18
CA THR A 388 8.49 32.29 21.21
C THR A 388 9.41 31.41 22.06
N VAL A 389 10.63 31.88 22.29
CA VAL A 389 11.57 31.23 23.20
C VAL A 389 11.00 31.26 24.63
N VAL A 390 11.15 30.18 25.37
CA VAL A 390 10.77 30.07 26.78
C VAL A 390 11.99 29.79 27.64
N LYS A 391 11.99 30.30 28.89
CA LYS A 391 13.01 29.97 29.87
C LYS A 391 12.60 28.72 30.64
N GLY A 392 13.35 27.65 30.48
CA GLY A 392 13.14 26.41 31.20
C GLY A 392 13.49 26.53 32.68
N THR A 393 13.06 25.55 33.48
CA THR A 393 13.38 25.46 34.92
C THR A 393 14.87 25.25 35.18
N ASP A 394 15.61 24.75 34.19
CA ASP A 394 17.07 24.61 34.17
C ASP A 394 17.80 25.91 33.82
N GLY A 395 17.06 26.99 33.56
CA GLY A 395 17.60 28.31 33.25
C GLY A 395 17.97 28.50 31.77
N LYS A 396 17.81 27.47 30.92
CA LYS A 396 18.06 27.57 29.49
C LYS A 396 16.89 28.21 28.76
N TYR A 397 17.21 28.88 27.71
CA TYR A 397 16.22 29.47 26.80
C TYR A 397 16.07 28.59 25.58
N THR A 398 14.89 27.97 25.40
CA THR A 398 14.63 27.00 24.32
C THR A 398 13.29 27.24 23.62
N THR A 399 13.18 26.77 22.42
CA THR A 399 11.92 26.61 21.67
C THR A 399 12.10 25.50 20.66
N SER A 400 11.02 25.02 20.04
CA SER A 400 11.12 23.99 19.01
C SER A 400 10.07 24.14 17.91
N TYR A 401 10.37 23.57 16.75
CA TYR A 401 9.43 23.29 15.67
C TYR A 401 9.22 21.78 15.61
N LYS A 402 7.97 21.35 15.63
CA LYS A 402 7.59 19.94 15.74
C LYS A 402 6.86 19.48 14.48
N ARG A 403 7.09 18.21 14.15
CA ARG A 403 6.46 17.54 13.00
C ARG A 403 6.81 18.25 11.69
N ILE A 404 8.11 18.41 11.51
CA ILE A 404 8.71 18.91 10.29
C ILE A 404 9.37 17.75 9.53
N ASP A 405 9.47 17.92 8.25
CA ASP A 405 10.07 17.02 7.29
C ASP A 405 11.59 17.18 7.22
N ASP A 406 12.28 16.34 6.45
CA ASP A 406 13.62 16.63 5.97
C ASP A 406 13.58 17.78 4.93
N GLY A 407 14.72 18.41 4.63
CA GLY A 407 14.78 19.48 3.64
C GLY A 407 15.61 20.68 4.06
N LYS A 408 15.53 21.77 3.26
CA LYS A 408 16.31 23.00 3.46
C LYS A 408 15.46 24.06 4.16
N TYR A 409 16.06 24.68 5.18
CA TYR A 409 15.37 25.59 6.08
C TYR A 409 16.11 26.91 6.25
N LYS A 410 15.33 27.98 6.52
CA LYS A 410 15.81 29.28 6.96
C LYS A 410 15.13 29.68 8.25
N LEU A 411 15.91 29.85 9.33
CA LEU A 411 15.45 30.34 10.62
C LEU A 411 15.75 31.84 10.76
N VAL A 412 14.74 32.64 11.05
CA VAL A 412 14.79 34.10 11.15
C VAL A 412 14.40 34.53 12.55
N GLU A 413 15.22 35.34 13.23
CA GLU A 413 14.85 35.98 14.49
C GLU A 413 13.93 37.17 14.20
N THR A 414 12.66 37.09 14.56
CA THR A 414 11.64 38.11 14.30
C THR A 414 11.50 39.13 15.43
N HIS A 415 11.92 38.74 16.65
CA HIS A 415 11.97 39.62 17.81
C HIS A 415 13.27 39.38 18.59
N THR A 416 13.99 40.46 18.85
CA THR A 416 15.26 40.46 19.60
C THR A 416 15.11 41.25 20.90
N PRO A 417 15.50 40.71 22.07
CA PRO A 417 15.42 41.43 23.34
C PRO A 417 16.23 42.71 23.36
N ALA A 418 15.77 43.67 24.16
CA ALA A 418 16.43 44.96 24.32
C ALA A 418 17.90 44.81 24.78
N GLY A 419 18.80 45.55 24.16
CA GLY A 419 20.24 45.53 24.43
C GLY A 419 21.04 44.48 23.65
N TYR A 420 20.39 43.70 22.78
CA TYR A 420 21.06 42.72 21.92
C TYR A 420 20.89 43.06 20.45
N ASN A 421 21.79 42.55 19.61
CA ASN A 421 21.69 42.63 18.17
C ASN A 421 20.93 41.40 17.64
N THR A 422 20.08 41.60 16.67
CA THR A 422 19.38 40.50 15.96
C THR A 422 20.39 39.52 15.39
N ALA A 423 20.15 38.23 15.60
CA ALA A 423 20.97 37.20 14.96
C ALA A 423 20.79 37.23 13.43
N ALA A 424 21.84 36.90 12.72
CA ALA A 424 21.73 36.70 11.26
C ALA A 424 20.82 35.48 10.98
N ASP A 425 20.12 35.55 9.84
CA ASP A 425 19.33 34.40 9.35
C ASP A 425 20.22 33.17 9.29
N LYS A 426 19.71 32.04 9.79
CA LYS A 426 20.43 30.78 9.77
C LYS A 426 19.82 29.84 8.75
N PHE A 427 20.62 29.42 7.78
CA PHE A 427 20.29 28.43 6.78
C PHE A 427 20.88 27.09 7.22
N PHE A 428 20.15 26.00 7.04
CA PHE A 428 20.58 24.64 7.33
C PHE A 428 19.74 23.63 6.56
N GLU A 429 20.21 22.39 6.49
CA GLU A 429 19.51 21.27 5.90
C GLU A 429 19.29 20.16 6.95
N ILE A 430 18.07 19.66 7.06
CA ILE A 430 17.74 18.44 7.79
C ILE A 430 17.76 17.32 6.75
N THR A 431 18.46 16.24 7.06
CA THR A 431 18.50 15.02 6.22
C THR A 431 18.14 13.82 7.05
N ALA A 432 17.30 12.96 6.51
CA ALA A 432 16.92 11.68 7.09
C ALA A 432 17.21 10.53 6.12
N GLU A 433 17.50 9.36 6.68
CA GLU A 433 17.61 8.12 5.92
C GLU A 433 16.76 7.07 6.62
N HIS A 434 15.84 6.46 5.90
CA HIS A 434 14.95 5.42 6.38
C HIS A 434 14.87 4.26 5.38
N ASP A 435 14.37 3.10 5.82
CA ASP A 435 14.28 1.91 4.97
C ASP A 435 13.13 2.04 3.98
N VAL A 436 13.45 2.16 2.71
CA VAL A 436 12.46 2.33 1.62
C VAL A 436 11.91 1.00 1.07
N ASP A 437 12.53 -0.11 1.41
CA ASP A 437 12.15 -1.47 0.98
C ASP A 437 12.39 -2.45 2.14
N ALA A 438 11.45 -2.49 3.09
CA ALA A 438 11.55 -3.33 4.29
C ALA A 438 10.17 -3.63 4.90
N VAL A 439 9.96 -4.86 5.36
CA VAL A 439 8.73 -5.27 6.07
C VAL A 439 8.49 -4.47 7.37
N ASP A 440 9.56 -4.00 8.01
CA ASP A 440 9.51 -3.18 9.22
C ASP A 440 10.48 -1.98 9.09
N PRO A 441 10.08 -0.93 8.35
CA PRO A 441 10.94 0.21 8.05
C PRO A 441 11.43 0.94 9.30
N LYS A 442 12.67 1.42 9.28
CA LYS A 442 13.31 2.13 10.40
C LYS A 442 13.93 3.43 9.94
N LEU A 443 13.98 4.39 10.87
CA LEU A 443 14.75 5.61 10.73
C LEU A 443 16.20 5.31 11.09
N ASN A 444 17.09 5.30 10.09
CA ASN A 444 18.50 4.89 10.20
C ASN A 444 19.44 6.05 10.52
N SER A 445 19.14 7.24 10.02
CA SER A 445 19.96 8.45 10.20
C SER A 445 19.08 9.69 10.25
N LEU A 446 19.45 10.65 11.08
CA LEU A 446 18.85 11.97 11.14
C LEU A 446 19.96 12.99 11.44
N LYS A 447 20.06 14.07 10.66
CA LYS A 447 21.11 15.08 10.79
C LYS A 447 20.56 16.48 10.55
N ILE A 448 21.21 17.47 11.18
CA ILE A 448 21.13 18.88 10.76
C ILE A 448 22.52 19.27 10.24
N ASP A 449 22.63 19.62 8.98
CA ASP A 449 23.90 19.78 8.25
C ASP A 449 24.79 18.52 8.46
N SER A 450 25.94 18.66 9.09
CA SER A 450 26.84 17.55 9.43
C SER A 450 26.67 17.00 10.85
N THR A 451 25.77 17.58 11.66
CA THR A 451 25.58 17.22 13.05
C THR A 451 24.50 16.15 13.20
N ALA A 452 24.85 15.02 13.81
CA ALA A 452 23.89 13.94 14.05
C ALA A 452 22.81 14.39 15.05
N GLY A 453 21.56 14.09 14.72
CA GLY A 453 20.41 14.13 15.60
C GLY A 453 20.20 12.80 16.33
N ASP A 454 19.16 12.73 17.13
CA ASP A 454 18.72 11.52 17.81
C ASP A 454 17.58 10.86 17.02
N THR A 455 17.85 9.74 16.37
CA THR A 455 16.84 9.00 15.59
C THR A 455 15.72 8.45 16.47
N THR A 456 15.98 8.12 17.73
CA THR A 456 14.98 7.56 18.65
C THR A 456 13.91 8.59 18.97
N THR A 457 14.32 9.81 19.31
CA THR A 457 13.41 10.90 19.64
C THR A 457 13.00 11.73 18.42
N GLY A 458 13.69 11.59 17.28
CA GLY A 458 13.46 12.38 16.07
C GLY A 458 13.91 13.83 16.16
N VAL A 459 14.85 14.14 17.07
CA VAL A 459 15.24 15.52 17.39
C VAL A 459 16.58 15.87 16.76
N VAL A 460 16.60 16.99 16.04
CA VAL A 460 17.83 17.72 15.67
C VAL A 460 17.91 19.03 16.45
N ALA A 461 19.09 19.54 16.75
CA ALA A 461 19.25 20.71 17.60
C ALA A 461 20.19 21.75 16.98
N THR A 462 19.87 23.01 17.24
CA THR A 462 20.73 24.14 16.84
C THR A 462 20.81 25.20 17.94
N THR A 463 21.85 26.03 17.89
CA THR A 463 22.04 27.14 18.82
C THR A 463 22.09 28.47 18.07
N ILE A 464 21.36 29.46 18.58
CA ILE A 464 21.35 30.84 18.11
C ILE A 464 21.87 31.75 19.21
N VAL A 465 22.85 32.58 18.88
CA VAL A 465 23.51 33.51 19.82
C VAL A 465 23.14 34.95 19.49
N ASN A 466 22.57 35.71 20.44
CA ASN A 466 22.54 37.17 20.33
C ASN A 466 23.78 37.82 20.93
N GLN A 467 24.40 38.67 20.16
CA GLN A 467 25.51 39.48 20.62
C GLN A 467 24.98 40.68 21.39
N LYS A 468 25.59 41.00 22.53
CA LYS A 468 25.26 42.21 23.27
C LYS A 468 25.59 43.42 22.43
N GLY A 469 24.64 44.34 22.34
CA GLY A 469 24.87 45.63 21.68
C GLY A 469 25.88 46.46 22.51
N SER A 470 26.89 47.00 21.85
CA SER A 470 27.82 47.94 22.50
C SER A 470 27.33 49.38 22.24
N ASN A 471 26.96 50.05 23.35
CA ASN A 471 26.80 51.51 23.25
C ASN A 471 28.19 52.10 23.10
N LEU A 472 28.60 52.37 21.87
CA LEU A 472 29.77 53.17 21.64
C LEU A 472 29.49 54.54 22.28
N PRO A 473 30.44 55.09 23.13
CA PRO A 473 30.26 56.42 23.67
C PRO A 473 30.03 57.36 22.53
N SER A 474 28.94 58.10 22.54
CA SER A 474 28.71 59.17 21.59
C SER A 474 29.80 60.22 21.73
N THR A 475 30.80 60.18 20.85
CA THR A 475 31.85 61.18 20.77
C THR A 475 31.33 62.53 20.26
N GLY A 476 30.01 62.65 20.00
CA GLY A 476 29.37 63.84 19.40
C GLY A 476 28.70 64.80 20.38
N GLY A 477 28.69 64.53 21.71
CA GLY A 477 27.90 65.36 22.60
C GLY A 477 28.55 66.73 22.95
N MET A 478 29.59 66.77 23.76
CA MET A 478 30.17 68.04 24.24
C MET A 478 31.46 68.44 23.53
N GLY A 479 32.22 67.50 23.01
CA GLY A 479 33.50 67.81 22.32
C GLY A 479 33.30 68.56 21.00
N THR A 480 32.31 68.23 20.20
CA THR A 480 31.97 68.88 18.95
C THR A 480 31.42 70.29 19.17
N VAL A 481 30.61 70.51 20.20
CA VAL A 481 30.11 71.84 20.55
C VAL A 481 31.27 72.73 21.00
N MET A 482 32.22 72.21 21.85
CA MET A 482 33.42 72.97 22.23
C MET A 482 34.32 73.30 21.04
N LEU A 483 34.48 72.39 20.09
CA LEU A 483 35.26 72.62 18.88
C LEU A 483 34.61 73.68 17.97
N TYR A 484 33.31 73.70 17.82
CA TYR A 484 32.58 74.75 17.12
C TYR A 484 32.66 76.10 17.81
N VAL A 485 32.49 76.12 19.15
CA VAL A 485 32.65 77.39 19.94
C VAL A 485 34.08 77.90 19.87
N ALA A 486 35.09 77.08 19.98
CA ALA A 486 36.50 77.47 19.83
C ALA A 486 36.78 77.91 18.43
N GLY A 487 36.28 77.24 17.37
CA GLY A 487 36.43 77.60 15.98
C GLY A 487 35.80 78.97 15.67
N VAL A 488 34.61 79.26 16.14
CA VAL A 488 33.95 80.57 16.00
C VAL A 488 34.73 81.68 16.70
N ALA A 489 35.23 81.41 17.90
CA ALA A 489 36.05 82.39 18.65
C ALA A 489 37.33 82.70 17.93
N VAL A 490 38.03 81.75 17.29
CA VAL A 490 39.23 81.97 16.46
C VAL A 490 38.90 82.76 15.20
N PHE A 491 37.78 82.48 14.56
CA PHE A 491 37.32 83.23 13.39
C PHE A 491 36.99 84.67 13.70
N VAL A 492 36.32 84.93 14.82
CA VAL A 492 35.99 86.29 15.25
C VAL A 492 37.29 87.08 15.58
N LEU A 493 38.23 86.46 16.31
CA LEU A 493 39.55 87.08 16.63
C LEU A 493 40.38 87.37 15.35
N ALA A 494 40.39 86.39 14.42
CA ALA A 494 41.10 86.59 13.15
C ALA A 494 40.44 87.68 12.30
N GLY A 495 39.13 87.76 12.26
CA GLY A 495 38.38 88.85 11.59
C GLY A 495 38.65 90.22 12.22
N ALA A 496 38.61 90.25 13.57
CA ALA A 496 38.94 91.53 14.27
C ALA A 496 40.39 92.04 14.06
N THR A 497 41.36 91.09 14.06
CA THR A 497 42.76 91.43 13.78
C THR A 497 42.94 91.83 12.36
N LEU A 498 42.25 91.23 11.37
CA LEU A 498 42.29 91.65 9.98
C LEU A 498 41.71 93.04 9.77
N VAL A 499 40.59 93.36 10.38
CA VAL A 499 39.94 94.67 10.37
C VAL A 499 40.87 95.73 10.98
N MET A 500 41.52 95.43 12.13
CA MET A 500 42.54 96.37 12.73
C MET A 500 43.76 96.56 11.85
N ALA A 501 44.23 95.48 11.20
CA ALA A 501 45.38 95.61 10.29
C ALA A 501 45.02 96.42 9.06
N LEU A 502 43.82 96.23 8.48
CA LEU A 502 43.35 97.08 7.35
C LEU A 502 43.11 98.51 7.71
N ARG A 503 42.60 98.81 8.92
CA ARG A 503 42.49 100.22 9.41
C ARG A 503 43.86 100.92 9.61
N ARG A 504 44.87 100.13 10.10
CA ARG A 504 46.23 100.69 10.20
C ARG A 504 46.92 100.95 8.88
N ARG A 505 46.46 100.31 7.80
CA ARG A 505 47.02 100.53 6.42
C ARG A 505 46.41 101.75 5.69
N ASN A 506 45.26 102.22 6.12
CA ASN A 506 44.48 103.30 5.54
C ASN A 506 44.50 104.61 6.41
N ALA A 507 45.31 104.63 7.44
CA ALA A 507 45.67 105.79 8.24
C ALA A 507 47.16 106.10 8.01
#